data_1f8833b51240d39d88adccfa201132b1
#
_entry.id   1f8833b51240d39d88adccfa201132b1
#
_cell.length_a   1.000
_cell.length_b   1.000
_cell.length_c   1.000
_cell.angle_alpha   90.00
_cell.angle_beta   90.00
_cell.angle_gamma   90.00
#
_symmetry.space_group_name_H-M   'P 1'
#
loop_
_entity.id
_entity.type
_entity.pdbx_description
1 polymer ?
#
loop_
_entity_poly.entity_id
_entity_poly.type
_entity_poly.pdbx_seq_one_letter_code
_entity_poly.pdbx_strand_id
1 'polypeptide(L)'
;MSRLDIMTPSHAQTVIDGLYRDVERRIAASPPGLCPVDLAKSFLDLCHAQTCGKCVPCRIGLGQLSELMEQVLEGEATMETISIIERVARVIVNSADCAIGRDAARLVLDGVQGFRDDYEEHILRHRCLGGMREPVPCVALCPAGVDIPGYLVLIKYGRYADAVRLIRKDNPFPSACAYICEHPCEARCRRNMIDDAVNIRGLKRYAVDNAGYVPQPDCAEPTGKKVAVIGGGPSGLSAAYYLALMGHKVTVYEKCAKLGGMLRYGIPNYRLPREVLDAEIASMLALGIDVHVNVNVGDDVTFDELRQQNDALYIALGAHTDKKTGIEGEDAEGVISAVEMLREIGDDHMPDFRNKDIVVIGGGSVAMDVCRSAVRLGARKVSCVYRRRQEDMTALPEEVEGAVAEGVELVTLQAPVRIETDANGHAVALWTQPQIIGEMDKKGRPAPEKAKRSEKRIAADVVVVAIGQGVETHGFEQTKIAIKRGAFVAEASGQIDNMDGVFAGGDCVTGPATVIRAIAAGKVAAANIDEYLGFHHEIDPGVEIPTARLNNKPPHGRIDTTEREAGERKHDFKCIECGLTDEEAYSEASRCLRCDHFGYGIFRGGRKGKW
;
A
#
# COMPACT_ATOMS: atom_id res chain seq x y z
N MET A 1 36.64 45.60 33.18
CA MET A 1 35.51 44.65 33.24
C MET A 1 34.77 44.78 31.91
N SER A 2 34.92 43.83 31.01
CA SER A 2 34.14 43.80 29.78
C SER A 2 32.69 43.41 30.13
N ARG A 3 31.77 44.29 29.88
CA ARG A 3 30.35 43.94 29.91
C ARG A 3 30.08 43.01 28.73
N LEU A 4 29.73 41.78 28.99
CA LEU A 4 29.12 40.89 28.01
C LEU A 4 27.75 41.47 27.68
N ASP A 5 27.62 42.09 26.53
CA ASP A 5 26.30 42.44 25.95
C ASP A 5 25.61 41.12 25.51
N ILE A 6 24.73 40.62 26.35
CA ILE A 6 23.84 39.50 25.97
C ILE A 6 22.75 40.11 25.08
N MET A 7 22.92 39.97 23.77
CA MET A 7 21.88 40.35 22.81
C MET A 7 20.79 39.28 22.85
N THR A 8 19.66 39.59 23.51
CA THR A 8 18.46 38.77 23.35
C THR A 8 17.81 39.10 22.02
N PRO A 9 17.49 38.09 21.19
CA PRO A 9 16.81 38.32 19.92
C PRO A 9 15.46 39.02 20.16
N SER A 10 15.09 39.95 19.26
CA SER A 10 13.78 40.59 19.33
C SER A 10 12.67 39.55 19.09
N HIS A 11 11.47 39.81 19.57
CA HIS A 11 10.32 38.95 19.32
C HIS A 11 10.13 38.65 17.81
N ALA A 12 10.28 39.68 16.96
CA ALA A 12 10.23 39.53 15.51
C ALA A 12 11.32 38.57 14.96
N GLN A 13 12.53 38.62 15.53
CA GLN A 13 13.61 37.69 15.15
C GLN A 13 13.29 36.27 15.57
N THR A 14 12.78 36.04 16.75
CA THR A 14 12.38 34.71 17.23
C THR A 14 11.28 34.08 16.36
N VAL A 15 10.28 34.91 15.95
CA VAL A 15 9.22 34.46 15.02
C VAL A 15 9.80 34.07 13.68
N ILE A 16 10.64 34.92 13.07
CA ILE A 16 11.19 34.64 11.74
C ILE A 16 12.13 33.42 11.73
N ASP A 17 12.93 33.25 12.77
CA ASP A 17 13.79 32.06 12.94
C ASP A 17 12.95 30.76 13.05
N GLY A 18 11.78 30.85 13.66
CA GLY A 18 10.80 29.77 13.70
C GLY A 18 10.26 29.43 12.30
N LEU A 19 9.85 30.43 11.54
CA LEU A 19 9.33 30.26 10.19
C LEU A 19 10.38 29.71 9.23
N TYR A 20 11.65 30.13 9.33
CA TYR A 20 12.74 29.54 8.54
C TYR A 20 12.94 28.06 8.85
N ARG A 21 12.95 27.64 10.10
CA ARG A 21 13.02 26.22 10.47
C ARG A 21 11.85 25.40 9.91
N ASP A 22 10.68 25.99 9.86
CA ASP A 22 9.50 25.35 9.27
C ASP A 22 9.66 25.19 7.76
N VAL A 23 10.22 26.18 7.06
CA VAL A 23 10.53 26.11 5.63
C VAL A 23 11.62 25.09 5.34
N GLU A 24 12.70 25.07 6.14
CA GLU A 24 13.78 24.08 5.99
C GLU A 24 13.28 22.64 6.15
N ARG A 25 12.44 22.37 7.18
CA ARG A 25 11.80 21.06 7.35
C ARG A 25 10.96 20.69 6.14
N ARG A 26 10.21 21.65 5.61
CA ARG A 26 9.36 21.43 4.46
C ARG A 26 10.17 21.14 3.19
N ILE A 27 11.24 21.90 2.93
CA ILE A 27 12.15 21.63 1.80
C ILE A 27 12.73 20.23 1.92
N ALA A 28 13.22 19.85 3.11
CA ALA A 28 13.76 18.53 3.36
C ALA A 28 12.74 17.40 3.13
N ALA A 29 11.48 17.61 3.53
CA ALA A 29 10.40 16.64 3.38
C ALA A 29 9.79 16.60 1.96
N SER A 30 9.97 17.66 1.15
CA SER A 30 9.42 17.71 -0.20
C SER A 30 10.23 16.86 -1.17
N PRO A 31 9.60 16.27 -2.20
CA PRO A 31 10.32 15.61 -3.27
C PRO A 31 11.15 16.63 -4.06
N PRO A 32 12.17 16.18 -4.82
CA PRO A 32 12.79 17.01 -5.84
C PRO A 32 11.72 17.62 -6.76
N GLY A 33 11.86 18.88 -7.11
CA GLY A 33 10.89 19.55 -7.98
C GLY A 33 9.89 20.44 -7.23
N LEU A 34 10.18 20.80 -5.99
CA LEU A 34 9.43 21.85 -5.30
C LEU A 34 9.47 23.16 -6.09
N CYS A 35 8.31 23.77 -6.34
CA CYS A 35 8.22 25.04 -7.05
C CYS A 35 8.80 26.19 -6.20
N PRO A 36 9.88 26.86 -6.63
CA PRO A 36 10.48 27.94 -5.85
C PRO A 36 9.56 29.18 -5.75
N VAL A 37 8.70 29.41 -6.75
CA VAL A 37 7.73 30.51 -6.76
C VAL A 37 6.68 30.29 -5.66
N ASP A 38 6.10 29.06 -5.59
CA ASP A 38 5.12 28.69 -4.56
C ASP A 38 5.74 28.67 -3.16
N LEU A 39 6.99 28.25 -3.03
CA LEU A 39 7.72 28.26 -1.77
C LEU A 39 7.89 29.69 -1.24
N ALA A 40 8.35 30.61 -2.11
CA ALA A 40 8.54 32.02 -1.76
C ALA A 40 7.22 32.69 -1.38
N LYS A 41 6.15 32.42 -2.15
CA LYS A 41 4.81 32.94 -1.80
C LYS A 41 4.28 32.39 -0.49
N SER A 42 4.41 31.09 -0.26
CA SER A 42 3.95 30.46 1.00
C SER A 42 4.65 31.05 2.23
N PHE A 43 5.95 31.31 2.14
CA PHE A 43 6.71 31.97 3.20
C PHE A 43 6.26 33.41 3.40
N LEU A 44 6.05 34.16 2.32
CA LEU A 44 5.53 35.51 2.33
C LEU A 44 4.18 35.58 3.06
N ASP A 45 3.25 34.69 2.76
CA ASP A 45 1.93 34.63 3.38
C ASP A 45 2.00 34.31 4.88
N LEU A 46 2.88 33.35 5.26
CA LEU A 46 3.13 33.03 6.67
C LEU A 46 3.67 34.24 7.44
N CYS A 47 4.63 34.97 6.85
CA CYS A 47 5.16 36.19 7.46
C CYS A 47 4.10 37.29 7.52
N HIS A 48 3.31 37.47 6.45
CA HIS A 48 2.25 38.48 6.41
C HIS A 48 1.22 38.26 7.55
N ALA A 49 0.83 37.02 7.81
CA ALA A 49 -0.05 36.65 8.91
C ALA A 49 0.53 36.97 10.32
N GLN A 50 1.87 37.07 10.44
CA GLN A 50 2.54 37.39 11.71
C GLN A 50 2.87 38.87 11.85
N THR A 51 2.47 39.74 10.92
CA THR A 51 2.78 41.17 10.98
C THR A 51 1.98 41.89 12.07
N CYS A 52 2.60 42.89 12.70
CA CYS A 52 1.93 43.72 13.68
C CYS A 52 1.09 44.86 13.05
N GLY A 53 1.14 45.05 11.72
CA GLY A 53 0.39 46.06 10.96
C GLY A 53 0.83 47.53 11.17
N LYS A 54 1.91 47.82 11.93
CA LYS A 54 2.35 49.19 12.24
C LYS A 54 2.95 49.90 11.02
N CYS A 55 3.89 49.31 10.34
CA CYS A 55 4.56 49.94 9.21
C CYS A 55 3.83 49.69 7.87
N VAL A 56 3.91 50.69 6.97
CA VAL A 56 3.27 50.64 5.65
C VAL A 56 3.80 49.50 4.80
N PRO A 57 5.13 49.19 4.77
CA PRO A 57 5.67 48.09 4.01
C PRO A 57 5.03 46.74 4.35
N CYS A 58 4.78 46.45 5.63
CA CYS A 58 4.09 45.21 6.01
C CYS A 58 2.58 45.28 5.71
N ARG A 59 1.91 46.38 6.15
CA ARG A 59 0.45 46.47 6.06
C ARG A 59 -0.10 46.49 4.65
N ILE A 60 0.61 47.10 3.69
CA ILE A 60 0.18 47.24 2.30
C ILE A 60 1.10 46.46 1.37
N GLY A 61 2.43 46.63 1.53
CA GLY A 61 3.41 46.09 0.58
C GLY A 61 3.46 44.59 0.51
N LEU A 62 3.35 43.87 1.64
CA LEU A 62 3.33 42.40 1.62
C LEU A 62 2.07 41.86 0.95
N GLY A 63 0.91 42.49 1.13
CA GLY A 63 -0.32 42.12 0.42
C GLY A 63 -0.19 42.26 -1.09
N GLN A 64 0.30 43.43 -1.54
CA GLN A 64 0.55 43.68 -2.96
C GLN A 64 1.57 42.68 -3.55
N LEU A 65 2.64 42.40 -2.80
CA LEU A 65 3.64 41.43 -3.23
C LEU A 65 3.05 40.01 -3.32
N SER A 66 2.17 39.64 -2.39
CA SER A 66 1.46 38.35 -2.41
C SER A 66 0.52 38.23 -3.62
N GLU A 67 -0.22 39.29 -3.97
CA GLU A 67 -1.08 39.32 -5.17
C GLU A 67 -0.27 39.17 -6.47
N LEU A 68 0.88 39.85 -6.59
CA LEU A 68 1.75 39.72 -7.75
C LEU A 68 2.34 38.32 -7.89
N MET A 69 2.71 37.70 -6.77
CA MET A 69 3.18 36.30 -6.75
C MET A 69 2.05 35.33 -7.11
N GLU A 70 0.81 35.62 -6.70
CA GLU A 70 -0.38 34.85 -7.09
C GLU A 70 -0.57 34.87 -8.60
N GLN A 71 -0.49 36.07 -9.24
CA GLN A 71 -0.61 36.20 -10.70
C GLN A 71 0.42 35.34 -11.44
N VAL A 72 1.66 35.25 -10.94
CA VAL A 72 2.69 34.36 -11.52
C VAL A 72 2.25 32.90 -11.40
N LEU A 73 1.73 32.49 -10.24
CA LEU A 73 1.31 31.12 -9.98
C LEU A 73 0.02 30.74 -10.72
N GLU A 74 -0.87 31.69 -11.00
CA GLU A 74 -2.09 31.44 -11.78
C GLU A 74 -1.87 31.59 -13.30
N GLY A 75 -0.67 32.01 -13.73
CA GLY A 75 -0.34 32.18 -15.16
C GLY A 75 -0.95 33.44 -15.77
N GLU A 76 -1.34 34.40 -14.96
CA GLU A 76 -1.94 35.69 -15.38
C GLU A 76 -0.91 36.82 -15.47
N ALA A 77 0.32 36.57 -14.97
CA ALA A 77 1.39 37.55 -14.94
C ALA A 77 2.00 37.79 -16.34
N THR A 78 2.65 38.95 -16.48
CA THR A 78 3.47 39.31 -17.66
C THR A 78 4.94 39.41 -17.26
N MET A 79 5.83 39.50 -18.21
CA MET A 79 7.27 39.72 -17.94
C MET A 79 7.53 41.04 -17.18
N GLU A 80 6.67 42.06 -17.33
CA GLU A 80 6.75 43.29 -16.54
C GLU A 80 6.43 43.04 -15.06
N THR A 81 5.55 42.07 -14.76
CA THR A 81 5.19 41.71 -13.39
C THR A 81 6.42 41.31 -12.57
N ILE A 82 7.37 40.61 -13.14
CA ILE A 82 8.63 40.25 -12.46
C ILE A 82 9.40 41.50 -12.03
N SER A 83 9.51 42.52 -12.92
CA SER A 83 10.18 43.77 -12.59
C SER A 83 9.45 44.56 -11.50
N ILE A 84 8.12 44.46 -11.44
CA ILE A 84 7.30 45.04 -10.36
C ILE A 84 7.56 44.31 -9.04
N ILE A 85 7.56 42.98 -9.04
CA ILE A 85 7.86 42.14 -7.86
C ILE A 85 9.23 42.52 -7.29
N GLU A 86 10.28 42.61 -8.14
CA GLU A 86 11.63 42.99 -7.71
C GLU A 86 11.64 44.39 -7.04
N ARG A 87 10.96 45.36 -7.65
CA ARG A 87 10.88 46.72 -7.10
C ARG A 87 10.15 46.79 -5.77
N VAL A 88 8.97 46.17 -5.70
CA VAL A 88 8.17 46.12 -4.47
C VAL A 88 8.92 45.42 -3.35
N ALA A 89 9.49 44.24 -3.64
CA ALA A 89 10.26 43.49 -2.66
C ALA A 89 11.47 44.30 -2.15
N ARG A 90 12.21 44.95 -3.04
CA ARG A 90 13.38 45.78 -2.69
C ARG A 90 12.98 46.98 -1.81
N VAL A 91 11.85 47.65 -2.10
CA VAL A 91 11.33 48.72 -1.27
C VAL A 91 10.99 48.22 0.13
N ILE A 92 10.32 47.06 0.23
CA ILE A 92 9.94 46.49 1.52
C ILE A 92 11.19 46.09 2.33
N VAL A 93 12.16 45.42 1.70
CA VAL A 93 13.43 45.02 2.35
C VAL A 93 14.13 46.23 2.98
N ASN A 94 14.12 47.39 2.29
CA ASN A 94 14.83 48.61 2.73
C ASN A 94 14.03 49.48 3.68
N SER A 95 12.69 49.29 3.79
CA SER A 95 11.83 50.19 4.55
C SER A 95 10.99 49.53 5.65
N ALA A 96 11.02 48.22 5.77
CA ALA A 96 10.33 47.50 6.84
C ALA A 96 11.06 47.68 8.19
N ASP A 97 10.30 47.99 9.25
CA ASP A 97 10.84 48.30 10.58
C ASP A 97 11.41 47.07 11.32
N CYS A 98 11.03 45.85 10.94
CA CYS A 98 11.42 44.65 11.66
C CYS A 98 11.76 43.47 10.69
N ALA A 99 12.32 42.41 11.27
CA ALA A 99 12.74 41.22 10.52
C ALA A 99 11.60 40.56 9.72
N ILE A 100 10.37 40.51 10.26
CA ILE A 100 9.25 39.82 9.62
C ILE A 100 8.97 40.39 8.21
N GLY A 101 8.76 41.68 8.09
CA GLY A 101 8.52 42.30 6.77
C GLY A 101 9.71 42.29 5.85
N ARG A 102 10.91 42.52 6.41
CA ARG A 102 12.16 42.54 5.64
C ARG A 102 12.48 41.15 5.07
N ASP A 103 12.41 40.10 5.86
CA ASP A 103 12.81 38.77 5.46
C ASP A 103 11.75 38.10 4.57
N ALA A 104 10.46 38.40 4.77
CA ALA A 104 9.40 38.02 3.86
C ALA A 104 9.67 38.49 2.42
N ALA A 105 9.97 39.77 2.26
CA ALA A 105 10.25 40.36 0.95
C ALA A 105 11.64 39.95 0.39
N ARG A 106 12.61 39.72 1.29
CA ARG A 106 13.95 39.24 0.89
C ARG A 106 13.87 37.87 0.26
N LEU A 107 13.15 36.89 0.86
CA LEU A 107 13.02 35.56 0.28
C LEU A 107 12.37 35.60 -1.10
N VAL A 108 11.39 36.48 -1.32
CA VAL A 108 10.81 36.68 -2.66
C VAL A 108 11.85 37.26 -3.64
N LEU A 109 12.61 38.27 -3.21
CA LEU A 109 13.65 38.89 -4.04
C LEU A 109 14.76 37.88 -4.42
N ASP A 110 15.24 37.12 -3.44
CA ASP A 110 16.23 36.05 -3.63
C ASP A 110 15.67 34.95 -4.54
N GLY A 111 14.38 34.61 -4.38
CA GLY A 111 13.67 33.66 -5.25
C GLY A 111 13.63 34.11 -6.70
N VAL A 112 13.23 35.35 -6.97
CA VAL A 112 13.21 35.90 -8.34
C VAL A 112 14.61 35.95 -8.95
N GLN A 113 15.64 36.27 -8.16
CA GLN A 113 17.00 36.37 -8.64
C GLN A 113 17.67 35.01 -8.83
N GLY A 114 17.44 34.08 -7.92
CA GLY A 114 18.07 32.75 -7.93
C GLY A 114 17.37 31.73 -8.84
N PHE A 115 16.08 31.91 -9.08
CA PHE A 115 15.24 30.97 -9.86
C PHE A 115 14.48 31.71 -10.97
N ARG A 116 15.15 32.63 -11.64
CA ARG A 116 14.56 33.49 -12.69
C ARG A 116 13.84 32.69 -13.76
N ASP A 117 14.45 31.59 -14.19
CA ASP A 117 13.91 30.70 -15.22
C ASP A 117 12.58 30.08 -14.80
N ASP A 118 12.39 29.76 -13.52
CA ASP A 118 11.12 29.22 -13.01
C ASP A 118 10.00 30.27 -13.12
N TYR A 119 10.26 31.53 -12.80
CA TYR A 119 9.28 32.61 -12.95
C TYR A 119 8.93 32.84 -14.43
N GLU A 120 9.92 32.87 -15.31
CA GLU A 120 9.71 33.05 -16.74
C GLU A 120 8.96 31.90 -17.39
N GLU A 121 9.23 30.64 -17.00
CA GLU A 121 8.49 29.47 -17.49
C GLU A 121 7.02 29.49 -17.07
N HIS A 122 6.71 29.94 -15.82
CA HIS A 122 5.33 30.13 -15.40
C HIS A 122 4.60 31.14 -16.29
N ILE A 123 5.27 32.25 -16.62
CA ILE A 123 4.67 33.34 -17.40
C ILE A 123 4.59 33.01 -18.90
N LEU A 124 5.70 32.55 -19.48
CA LEU A 124 5.82 32.41 -20.95
C LEU A 124 5.22 31.11 -21.47
N ARG A 125 5.31 30.02 -20.70
CA ARG A 125 4.95 28.68 -21.16
C ARG A 125 3.91 28.00 -20.30
N HIS A 126 3.40 28.68 -19.31
CA HIS A 126 2.39 28.18 -18.39
C HIS A 126 2.75 26.79 -17.83
N ARG A 127 4.00 26.62 -17.38
CA ARG A 127 4.47 25.36 -16.79
C ARG A 127 5.41 25.60 -15.61
N CYS A 128 5.40 24.69 -14.66
CA CYS A 128 6.32 24.67 -13.54
C CYS A 128 7.49 23.71 -13.84
N LEU A 129 8.73 24.19 -13.80
CA LEU A 129 9.92 23.36 -14.04
C LEU A 129 10.07 22.26 -12.99
N GLY A 130 9.83 22.60 -11.72
CA GLY A 130 9.90 21.65 -10.61
C GLY A 130 8.88 20.53 -10.68
N GLY A 131 7.74 20.74 -11.34
CA GLY A 131 6.64 19.77 -11.40
C GLY A 131 6.76 18.70 -12.48
N MET A 132 7.77 18.79 -13.35
CA MET A 132 7.85 17.92 -14.52
C MET A 132 8.50 16.57 -14.20
N ARG A 133 7.69 15.52 -14.00
CA ARG A 133 8.07 14.09 -14.02
C ARG A 133 8.62 13.46 -12.74
N GLU A 134 8.56 14.13 -11.60
CA GLU A 134 8.97 13.49 -10.35
C GLU A 134 7.88 12.56 -9.80
N PRO A 135 8.21 11.31 -9.51
CA PRO A 135 7.23 10.39 -8.97
C PRO A 135 6.86 10.75 -7.53
N VAL A 136 5.57 10.74 -7.22
CA VAL A 136 5.08 10.88 -5.84
C VAL A 136 5.55 9.67 -5.01
N PRO A 137 6.35 9.84 -3.93
CA PRO A 137 7.05 8.72 -3.28
C PRO A 137 6.14 7.59 -2.79
N CYS A 138 5.00 7.93 -2.17
CA CYS A 138 4.04 6.93 -1.69
C CYS A 138 3.31 6.23 -2.85
N VAL A 139 3.01 6.94 -3.94
CA VAL A 139 2.40 6.38 -5.15
C VAL A 139 3.39 5.45 -5.88
N ALA A 140 4.64 5.90 -6.03
CA ALA A 140 5.69 5.12 -6.69
C ALA A 140 6.02 3.81 -5.97
N LEU A 141 5.88 3.78 -4.64
CA LEU A 141 6.11 2.56 -3.86
C LEU A 141 4.86 1.66 -3.75
N CYS A 142 3.69 2.18 -4.11
CA CYS A 142 2.48 1.37 -4.22
C CYS A 142 2.54 0.53 -5.50
N PRO A 143 2.52 -0.82 -5.46
CA PRO A 143 2.58 -1.64 -6.66
C PRO A 143 1.48 -1.31 -7.68
N ALA A 144 0.26 -0.97 -7.22
CA ALA A 144 -0.86 -0.61 -8.09
C ALA A 144 -0.85 0.89 -8.51
N GLY A 145 0.05 1.71 -7.96
CA GLY A 145 0.14 3.13 -8.30
C GLY A 145 -1.04 3.99 -7.84
N VAL A 146 -1.71 3.60 -6.74
CA VAL A 146 -2.90 4.30 -6.22
C VAL A 146 -2.58 5.76 -5.90
N ASP A 147 -3.46 6.69 -6.30
CA ASP A 147 -3.33 8.12 -5.98
C ASP A 147 -3.58 8.40 -4.50
N ILE A 148 -2.56 8.15 -3.70
CA ILE A 148 -2.61 8.25 -2.24
C ILE A 148 -2.86 9.69 -1.77
N PRO A 149 -2.11 10.72 -2.20
CA PRO A 149 -2.38 12.08 -1.77
C PRO A 149 -3.78 12.57 -2.14
N GLY A 150 -4.29 12.10 -3.28
CA GLY A 150 -5.62 12.44 -3.76
C GLY A 150 -6.71 11.92 -2.82
N TYR A 151 -6.71 10.62 -2.48
CA TYR A 151 -7.74 10.12 -1.58
C TYR A 151 -7.57 10.62 -0.14
N LEU A 152 -6.35 10.87 0.33
CA LEU A 152 -6.12 11.45 1.66
C LEU A 152 -6.74 12.85 1.80
N VAL A 153 -6.62 13.69 0.78
CA VAL A 153 -7.26 15.01 0.82
C VAL A 153 -8.78 14.93 0.72
N LEU A 154 -9.31 13.97 -0.03
CA LEU A 154 -10.76 13.74 -0.07
C LEU A 154 -11.30 13.30 1.29
N ILE A 155 -10.58 12.43 2.02
CA ILE A 155 -10.91 12.05 3.40
C ILE A 155 -10.92 13.28 4.31
N LYS A 156 -9.88 14.13 4.24
CA LYS A 156 -9.82 15.37 5.00
C LYS A 156 -11.05 16.27 4.81
N TYR A 157 -11.62 16.29 3.61
CA TYR A 157 -12.82 17.08 3.29
C TYR A 157 -14.14 16.31 3.46
N GLY A 158 -14.14 15.13 4.06
CA GLY A 158 -15.33 14.32 4.29
C GLY A 158 -15.93 13.69 3.02
N ARG A 159 -15.15 13.69 1.91
CA ARG A 159 -15.59 13.14 0.60
C ARG A 159 -15.20 11.67 0.47
N TYR A 160 -15.69 10.82 1.38
CA TYR A 160 -15.27 9.42 1.48
C TYR A 160 -15.65 8.57 0.26
N ALA A 161 -16.85 8.80 -0.31
CA ALA A 161 -17.28 8.13 -1.53
C ALA A 161 -16.36 8.44 -2.72
N ASP A 162 -15.94 9.70 -2.87
CA ASP A 162 -15.00 10.11 -3.90
C ASP A 162 -13.59 9.53 -3.66
N ALA A 163 -13.17 9.42 -2.39
CA ALA A 163 -11.92 8.75 -2.03
C ALA A 163 -11.94 7.28 -2.49
N VAL A 164 -13.04 6.56 -2.25
CA VAL A 164 -13.21 5.16 -2.71
C VAL A 164 -13.23 5.08 -4.24
N ARG A 165 -13.94 5.97 -4.95
CA ARG A 165 -13.92 6.03 -6.42
C ARG A 165 -12.49 6.23 -6.96
N LEU A 166 -11.75 7.16 -6.36
CA LEU A 166 -10.37 7.43 -6.75
C LEU A 166 -9.46 6.22 -6.51
N ILE A 167 -9.64 5.49 -5.41
CA ILE A 167 -8.88 4.27 -5.14
C ILE A 167 -9.21 3.20 -6.17
N ARG A 168 -10.49 3.00 -6.53
CA ARG A 168 -10.94 2.00 -7.51
C ARG A 168 -10.36 2.20 -8.91
N LYS A 169 -9.94 3.39 -9.26
CA LYS A 169 -9.19 3.64 -10.50
C LYS A 169 -7.98 2.71 -10.64
N ASP A 170 -7.25 2.48 -9.55
CA ASP A 170 -6.00 1.72 -9.55
C ASP A 170 -6.08 0.42 -8.73
N ASN A 171 -7.10 0.27 -7.89
CA ASN A 171 -7.27 -0.86 -6.97
C ASN A 171 -8.77 -1.15 -6.77
N PRO A 172 -9.32 -2.20 -7.39
CA PRO A 172 -10.74 -2.54 -7.29
C PRO A 172 -11.11 -3.21 -5.95
N PHE A 173 -10.12 -3.45 -5.07
CA PHE A 173 -10.28 -3.99 -3.72
C PHE A 173 -9.92 -2.94 -2.64
N PRO A 174 -10.58 -1.75 -2.61
CA PRO A 174 -10.29 -0.74 -1.60
C PRO A 174 -10.51 -1.27 -0.18
N SER A 175 -11.59 -2.03 0.07
CA SER A 175 -11.93 -2.55 1.39
C SER A 175 -10.96 -3.65 1.82
N ALA A 176 -10.74 -4.69 1.01
CA ALA A 176 -9.77 -5.72 1.36
C ALA A 176 -8.38 -5.12 1.67
N CYS A 177 -7.88 -4.22 0.82
CA CYS A 177 -6.59 -3.55 1.06
C CYS A 177 -6.60 -2.58 2.25
N ALA A 178 -7.75 -2.08 2.68
CA ALA A 178 -7.86 -1.27 3.89
C ALA A 178 -7.62 -2.11 5.16
N TYR A 179 -8.08 -3.37 5.15
CA TYR A 179 -7.94 -4.28 6.26
C TYR A 179 -6.56 -4.97 6.33
N ILE A 180 -5.97 -5.37 5.16
CA ILE A 180 -4.85 -6.33 5.18
C ILE A 180 -3.62 -5.91 4.37
N CYS A 181 -3.59 -4.71 3.77
CA CYS A 181 -2.43 -4.28 3.00
C CYS A 181 -1.21 -4.07 3.92
N GLU A 182 -0.05 -4.58 3.51
CA GLU A 182 1.25 -4.35 4.19
C GLU A 182 1.76 -2.91 4.07
N HIS A 183 0.98 -2.00 3.51
CA HIS A 183 1.20 -0.55 3.35
C HIS A 183 2.65 -0.11 2.99
N PRO A 184 3.29 -0.68 1.95
CA PRO A 184 4.67 -0.31 1.58
C PRO A 184 4.83 1.18 1.26
N CYS A 185 3.75 1.86 0.91
CA CYS A 185 3.72 3.30 0.64
C CYS A 185 4.17 4.15 1.84
N GLU A 186 3.95 3.69 3.08
CA GLU A 186 4.31 4.40 4.31
C GLU A 186 5.83 4.45 4.51
N ALA A 187 6.58 3.43 4.07
CA ALA A 187 8.03 3.39 4.17
C ALA A 187 8.74 4.53 3.41
N ARG A 188 8.13 5.07 2.36
CA ARG A 188 8.63 6.21 1.59
C ARG A 188 7.83 7.50 1.80
N CYS A 189 6.96 7.54 2.79
CA CYS A 189 6.26 8.77 3.12
C CYS A 189 7.27 9.85 3.55
N ARG A 190 7.25 11.00 2.87
CA ARG A 190 8.16 12.12 3.17
C ARG A 190 7.93 12.70 4.57
N ARG A 191 6.77 12.43 5.16
CA ARG A 191 6.49 12.81 6.54
C ARG A 191 7.46 12.19 7.54
N ASN A 192 8.05 11.03 7.24
CA ASN A 192 9.13 10.40 8.02
C ASN A 192 10.35 11.31 8.26
N MET A 193 10.51 12.38 7.47
CA MET A 193 11.59 13.36 7.66
C MET A 193 11.22 14.46 8.66
N ILE A 194 9.99 14.51 9.12
CA ILE A 194 9.47 15.52 10.07
C ILE A 194 9.15 14.88 11.42
N ASP A 195 8.36 13.81 11.38
CA ASP A 195 7.94 13.00 12.53
C ASP A 195 7.79 11.53 12.10
N ASP A 196 6.59 11.06 11.81
CA ASP A 196 6.31 9.68 11.39
C ASP A 196 5.49 9.65 10.10
N ALA A 197 5.53 8.54 9.36
CA ALA A 197 4.68 8.33 8.18
C ALA A 197 3.21 8.61 8.49
N VAL A 198 2.47 9.13 7.50
CA VAL A 198 1.00 9.18 7.60
C VAL A 198 0.46 7.76 7.67
N ASN A 199 -0.52 7.50 8.53
CA ASN A 199 -1.24 6.23 8.61
C ASN A 199 -2.17 6.06 7.39
N ILE A 200 -1.54 5.73 6.25
CA ILE A 200 -2.21 5.67 4.94
C ILE A 200 -3.23 4.52 4.91
N ARG A 201 -2.88 3.36 5.49
CA ARG A 201 -3.78 2.20 5.55
C ARG A 201 -4.97 2.48 6.47
N GLY A 202 -4.74 3.03 7.66
CA GLY A 202 -5.80 3.37 8.61
C GLY A 202 -6.79 4.40 8.05
N LEU A 203 -6.29 5.42 7.33
CA LEU A 203 -7.14 6.39 6.63
C LEU A 203 -7.94 5.76 5.48
N LYS A 204 -7.36 4.84 4.71
CA LYS A 204 -8.10 4.07 3.72
C LYS A 204 -9.22 3.27 4.37
N ARG A 205 -8.95 2.61 5.51
CA ARG A 205 -9.93 1.87 6.29
C ARG A 205 -11.08 2.78 6.74
N TYR A 206 -10.75 3.93 7.29
CA TYR A 206 -11.74 4.92 7.68
C TYR A 206 -12.63 5.36 6.50
N ALA A 207 -12.04 5.60 5.32
CA ALA A 207 -12.79 5.97 4.13
C ALA A 207 -13.78 4.88 3.68
N VAL A 208 -13.36 3.62 3.59
CA VAL A 208 -14.26 2.54 3.13
C VAL A 208 -15.35 2.22 4.14
N ASP A 209 -15.07 2.35 5.45
CA ASP A 209 -16.06 2.12 6.50
C ASP A 209 -17.14 3.23 6.54
N ASN A 210 -16.82 4.46 6.08
CA ASN A 210 -17.71 5.63 6.13
C ASN A 210 -18.23 6.10 4.76
N ALA A 211 -17.83 5.47 3.65
CA ALA A 211 -18.23 5.89 2.31
C ALA A 211 -19.70 5.58 1.97
N GLY A 212 -20.33 4.66 2.71
CA GLY A 212 -21.64 4.15 2.36
C GLY A 212 -21.63 3.40 1.01
N TYR A 213 -22.74 3.41 0.30
CA TYR A 213 -22.80 2.82 -1.03
C TYR A 213 -22.09 3.70 -2.06
N VAL A 214 -21.07 3.15 -2.70
CA VAL A 214 -20.33 3.81 -3.79
C VAL A 214 -20.61 3.06 -5.09
N PRO A 215 -21.35 3.65 -6.05
CA PRO A 215 -21.62 2.98 -7.31
C PRO A 215 -20.34 2.70 -8.09
N GLN A 216 -20.39 1.66 -8.92
CA GLN A 216 -19.31 1.37 -9.87
C GLN A 216 -19.34 2.42 -11.01
N PRO A 217 -18.20 2.66 -11.67
CA PRO A 217 -18.17 3.46 -12.90
C PRO A 217 -19.02 2.81 -14.00
N ASP A 218 -19.50 3.62 -14.92
CA ASP A 218 -20.16 3.11 -16.14
C ASP A 218 -19.14 2.36 -17.00
N CYS A 219 -19.58 1.23 -17.57
CA CYS A 219 -18.75 0.49 -18.52
C CYS A 219 -18.70 1.23 -19.87
N ALA A 220 -17.60 1.07 -20.58
CA ALA A 220 -17.50 1.46 -21.99
C ALA A 220 -18.48 0.66 -22.84
N GLU A 221 -18.74 1.13 -24.08
CA GLU A 221 -19.59 0.42 -25.04
C GLU A 221 -19.07 -1.00 -25.31
N PRO A 222 -19.96 -2.00 -25.48
CA PRO A 222 -19.55 -3.37 -25.68
C PRO A 222 -18.63 -3.55 -26.90
N THR A 223 -17.44 -4.08 -26.66
CA THR A 223 -16.42 -4.29 -27.71
C THR A 223 -16.69 -5.54 -28.58
N GLY A 224 -17.59 -6.42 -28.14
CA GLY A 224 -17.82 -7.73 -28.75
C GLY A 224 -16.72 -8.76 -28.51
N LYS A 225 -15.64 -8.41 -27.79
CA LYS A 225 -14.53 -9.30 -27.44
C LYS A 225 -14.81 -10.10 -26.18
N LYS A 226 -14.29 -11.33 -26.16
CA LYS A 226 -14.46 -12.29 -25.05
C LYS A 226 -13.11 -12.56 -24.41
N VAL A 227 -13.06 -12.45 -23.09
CA VAL A 227 -11.86 -12.74 -22.30
C VAL A 227 -12.19 -13.76 -21.22
N ALA A 228 -11.41 -14.86 -21.16
CA ALA A 228 -11.50 -15.79 -20.06
C ALA A 228 -10.39 -15.54 -19.04
N VAL A 229 -10.78 -15.51 -17.77
CA VAL A 229 -9.87 -15.35 -16.61
C VAL A 229 -9.86 -16.67 -15.83
N ILE A 230 -8.68 -17.24 -15.63
CA ILE A 230 -8.50 -18.53 -14.96
C ILE A 230 -7.98 -18.25 -13.55
N GLY A 231 -8.88 -18.33 -12.56
CA GLY A 231 -8.64 -18.04 -11.15
C GLY A 231 -9.39 -16.79 -10.67
N GLY A 232 -10.24 -16.97 -9.65
CA GLY A 232 -11.08 -15.95 -9.02
C GLY A 232 -10.44 -15.29 -7.78
N GLY A 233 -9.10 -15.24 -7.72
CA GLY A 233 -8.34 -14.52 -6.70
C GLY A 233 -8.18 -13.03 -7.01
N PRO A 234 -7.44 -12.27 -6.17
CA PRO A 234 -7.32 -10.82 -6.31
C PRO A 234 -6.74 -10.37 -7.66
N SER A 235 -5.83 -11.14 -8.27
CA SER A 235 -5.28 -10.83 -9.58
C SER A 235 -6.31 -11.01 -10.69
N GLY A 236 -6.98 -12.18 -10.71
CA GLY A 236 -8.00 -12.48 -11.72
C GLY A 236 -9.21 -11.57 -11.64
N LEU A 237 -9.73 -11.33 -10.43
CA LEU A 237 -10.88 -10.42 -10.24
C LEU A 237 -10.50 -8.97 -10.57
N SER A 238 -9.25 -8.54 -10.33
CA SER A 238 -8.83 -7.19 -10.75
C SER A 238 -8.78 -7.07 -12.27
N ALA A 239 -8.25 -8.06 -12.97
CA ALA A 239 -8.27 -8.07 -14.43
C ALA A 239 -9.71 -8.10 -14.96
N ALA A 240 -10.56 -8.96 -14.40
CA ALA A 240 -11.96 -9.06 -14.78
C ALA A 240 -12.72 -7.74 -14.60
N TYR A 241 -12.48 -7.05 -13.47
CA TYR A 241 -13.06 -5.75 -13.17
C TYR A 241 -12.72 -4.70 -14.25
N TYR A 242 -11.44 -4.52 -14.54
CA TYR A 242 -11.02 -3.51 -15.51
C TYR A 242 -11.44 -3.86 -16.93
N LEU A 243 -11.33 -5.12 -17.33
CA LEU A 243 -11.78 -5.57 -18.65
C LEU A 243 -13.29 -5.40 -18.84
N ALA A 244 -14.08 -5.63 -17.79
CA ALA A 244 -15.54 -5.35 -17.84
C ALA A 244 -15.83 -3.86 -17.96
N LEU A 245 -15.10 -2.99 -17.24
CA LEU A 245 -15.22 -1.54 -17.40
C LEU A 245 -14.85 -1.07 -18.82
N MET A 246 -13.92 -1.76 -19.49
CA MET A 246 -13.51 -1.50 -20.87
C MET A 246 -14.51 -2.08 -21.91
N GLY A 247 -15.64 -2.63 -21.49
CA GLY A 247 -16.70 -3.13 -22.36
C GLY A 247 -16.44 -4.53 -22.93
N HIS A 248 -15.46 -5.27 -22.44
CA HIS A 248 -15.24 -6.67 -22.84
C HIS A 248 -16.18 -7.62 -22.11
N LYS A 249 -16.56 -8.71 -22.76
CA LYS A 249 -17.28 -9.81 -22.12
C LYS A 249 -16.30 -10.70 -21.38
N VAL A 250 -16.38 -10.72 -20.03
CA VAL A 250 -15.44 -11.45 -19.18
C VAL A 250 -16.10 -12.63 -18.52
N THR A 251 -15.42 -13.78 -18.54
CA THR A 251 -15.84 -15.00 -17.83
C THR A 251 -14.68 -15.47 -16.92
N VAL A 252 -14.98 -15.62 -15.63
CA VAL A 252 -14.02 -16.11 -14.62
C VAL A 252 -14.28 -17.57 -14.31
N TYR A 253 -13.24 -18.40 -14.36
CA TYR A 253 -13.26 -19.81 -13.99
C TYR A 253 -12.49 -20.00 -12.68
N GLU A 254 -13.19 -20.53 -11.65
CA GLU A 254 -12.62 -20.72 -10.32
C GLU A 254 -12.81 -22.17 -9.86
N LYS A 255 -11.73 -22.81 -9.40
CA LYS A 255 -11.77 -24.20 -8.91
C LYS A 255 -12.45 -24.37 -7.57
N CYS A 256 -12.41 -23.34 -6.73
CA CYS A 256 -13.07 -23.33 -5.42
C CYS A 256 -14.55 -22.98 -5.51
N ALA A 257 -15.30 -23.29 -4.46
CA ALA A 257 -16.73 -23.00 -4.38
C ALA A 257 -17.05 -21.50 -4.25
N LYS A 258 -16.09 -20.70 -3.78
CA LYS A 258 -16.26 -19.27 -3.54
C LYS A 258 -15.10 -18.48 -4.13
N LEU A 259 -15.40 -17.27 -4.64
CA LEU A 259 -14.38 -16.34 -5.11
C LEU A 259 -13.59 -15.69 -3.98
N GLY A 260 -12.44 -15.10 -4.32
CA GLY A 260 -11.58 -14.35 -3.43
C GLY A 260 -10.17 -14.91 -3.29
N GLY A 261 -9.92 -16.17 -3.73
CA GLY A 261 -8.61 -16.80 -3.64
C GLY A 261 -8.01 -16.70 -2.23
N MET A 262 -6.73 -16.32 -2.12
CA MET A 262 -6.06 -16.22 -0.81
C MET A 262 -6.62 -15.13 0.12
N LEU A 263 -7.41 -14.17 -0.36
CA LEU A 263 -8.16 -13.26 0.52
C LEU A 263 -9.17 -14.01 1.39
N ARG A 264 -9.75 -15.08 0.87
CA ARG A 264 -10.71 -15.94 1.57
C ARG A 264 -10.04 -17.13 2.24
N TYR A 265 -9.20 -17.83 1.50
CA TYR A 265 -8.66 -19.14 1.86
C TYR A 265 -7.31 -19.07 2.59
N GLY A 266 -6.70 -17.89 2.68
CA GLY A 266 -5.43 -17.68 3.37
C GLY A 266 -5.49 -16.68 4.51
N ILE A 267 -6.47 -15.75 4.51
CA ILE A 267 -6.57 -14.70 5.51
C ILE A 267 -7.78 -14.96 6.43
N PRO A 268 -7.59 -15.06 7.76
CA PRO A 268 -8.68 -15.33 8.69
C PRO A 268 -9.71 -14.20 8.78
N ASN A 269 -10.95 -14.56 9.15
CA ASN A 269 -12.07 -13.64 9.27
C ASN A 269 -11.82 -12.47 10.23
N TYR A 270 -11.06 -12.68 11.30
CA TYR A 270 -10.75 -11.63 12.27
C TYR A 270 -9.84 -10.53 11.72
N ARG A 271 -9.12 -10.79 10.61
CA ARG A 271 -8.34 -9.78 9.85
C ARG A 271 -9.12 -9.20 8.68
N LEU A 272 -9.83 -10.03 7.94
CA LEU A 272 -10.66 -9.63 6.80
C LEU A 272 -12.05 -10.27 6.93
N PRO A 273 -13.04 -9.53 7.45
CA PRO A 273 -14.40 -10.01 7.59
C PRO A 273 -14.98 -10.49 6.25
N ARG A 274 -15.61 -11.66 6.25
CA ARG A 274 -16.15 -12.28 5.03
C ARG A 274 -17.23 -11.45 4.37
N GLU A 275 -18.09 -10.82 5.18
CA GLU A 275 -19.13 -9.89 4.71
C GLU A 275 -18.57 -8.70 3.93
N VAL A 276 -17.39 -8.18 4.34
CA VAL A 276 -16.71 -7.09 3.64
C VAL A 276 -16.16 -7.57 2.29
N LEU A 277 -15.51 -8.73 2.29
CA LEU A 277 -14.97 -9.33 1.07
C LEU A 277 -16.08 -9.70 0.07
N ASP A 278 -17.16 -10.30 0.56
CA ASP A 278 -18.28 -10.73 -0.28
C ASP A 278 -19.02 -9.53 -0.90
N ALA A 279 -19.22 -8.47 -0.13
CA ALA A 279 -19.82 -7.24 -0.63
C ALA A 279 -18.96 -6.58 -1.73
N GLU A 280 -17.64 -6.58 -1.53
CA GLU A 280 -16.71 -6.01 -2.51
C GLU A 280 -16.68 -6.83 -3.80
N ILE A 281 -16.60 -8.16 -3.72
CA ILE A 281 -16.67 -9.05 -4.89
C ILE A 281 -18.03 -8.92 -5.58
N ALA A 282 -19.14 -8.93 -4.84
CA ALA A 282 -20.48 -8.77 -5.42
C ALA A 282 -20.61 -7.46 -6.20
N SER A 283 -20.01 -6.37 -5.69
CA SER A 283 -20.02 -5.09 -6.39
C SER A 283 -19.25 -5.10 -7.72
N MET A 284 -18.16 -5.90 -7.81
CA MET A 284 -17.43 -6.09 -9.07
C MET A 284 -18.24 -6.94 -10.06
N LEU A 285 -18.86 -8.01 -9.59
CA LEU A 285 -19.68 -8.90 -10.44
C LEU A 285 -20.91 -8.18 -11.02
N ALA A 286 -21.40 -7.14 -10.36
CA ALA A 286 -22.49 -6.30 -10.85
C ALA A 286 -22.15 -5.59 -12.18
N LEU A 287 -20.90 -5.55 -12.62
CA LEU A 287 -20.48 -5.08 -13.95
C LEU A 287 -20.81 -6.07 -15.09
N GLY A 288 -21.44 -7.20 -14.79
CA GLY A 288 -21.80 -8.21 -15.78
C GLY A 288 -20.71 -9.25 -16.05
N ILE A 289 -19.83 -9.50 -15.07
CA ILE A 289 -18.82 -10.54 -15.14
C ILE A 289 -19.48 -11.91 -14.92
N ASP A 290 -19.35 -12.82 -15.90
CA ASP A 290 -19.80 -14.20 -15.78
C ASP A 290 -18.84 -15.02 -14.92
N VAL A 291 -19.36 -15.92 -14.06
CA VAL A 291 -18.53 -16.72 -13.15
C VAL A 291 -18.92 -18.21 -13.18
N HIS A 292 -17.93 -19.06 -13.30
CA HIS A 292 -18.05 -20.51 -13.13
C HIS A 292 -17.19 -20.96 -11.95
N VAL A 293 -17.81 -21.23 -10.81
CA VAL A 293 -17.16 -21.83 -9.64
C VAL A 293 -17.18 -23.35 -9.70
N ASN A 294 -16.31 -24.03 -8.91
CA ASN A 294 -16.10 -25.48 -8.94
C ASN A 294 -15.72 -25.99 -10.34
N VAL A 295 -14.98 -25.19 -11.11
CA VAL A 295 -14.46 -25.55 -12.43
C VAL A 295 -12.95 -25.49 -12.41
N ASN A 296 -12.31 -26.65 -12.45
CA ASN A 296 -10.85 -26.78 -12.52
C ASN A 296 -10.40 -26.80 -13.99
N VAL A 297 -9.69 -25.77 -14.40
CA VAL A 297 -9.12 -25.72 -15.76
C VAL A 297 -7.96 -26.74 -15.84
N GLY A 298 -8.06 -27.65 -16.78
CA GLY A 298 -7.20 -28.80 -16.94
C GLY A 298 -7.94 -30.13 -16.73
N ASP A 299 -8.95 -30.15 -15.85
CA ASP A 299 -9.77 -31.34 -15.58
C ASP A 299 -11.17 -31.23 -16.16
N ASP A 300 -11.93 -30.15 -15.77
CA ASP A 300 -13.33 -29.96 -16.17
C ASP A 300 -13.47 -29.26 -17.54
N VAL A 301 -12.55 -28.35 -17.83
CA VAL A 301 -12.41 -27.64 -19.11
C VAL A 301 -10.94 -27.52 -19.45
N THR A 302 -10.58 -27.81 -20.69
CA THR A 302 -9.19 -27.73 -21.11
C THR A 302 -8.75 -26.29 -21.43
N PHE A 303 -7.47 -26.01 -21.29
CA PHE A 303 -6.89 -24.75 -21.70
C PHE A 303 -7.12 -24.43 -23.18
N ASP A 304 -7.02 -25.44 -24.06
CA ASP A 304 -7.21 -25.29 -25.50
C ASP A 304 -8.66 -24.97 -25.87
N GLU A 305 -9.65 -25.55 -25.17
CA GLU A 305 -11.07 -25.20 -25.36
C GLU A 305 -11.32 -23.74 -25.00
N LEU A 306 -10.79 -23.26 -23.87
CA LEU A 306 -10.92 -21.85 -23.49
C LEU A 306 -10.26 -20.92 -24.51
N ARG A 307 -9.09 -21.30 -25.04
CA ARG A 307 -8.37 -20.53 -26.06
C ARG A 307 -9.13 -20.45 -27.39
N GLN A 308 -9.85 -21.48 -27.76
CA GLN A 308 -10.66 -21.47 -28.99
C GLN A 308 -11.95 -20.64 -28.85
N GLN A 309 -12.49 -20.50 -27.63
CA GLN A 309 -13.77 -19.85 -27.37
C GLN A 309 -13.64 -18.36 -27.04
N ASN A 310 -12.42 -17.87 -26.75
CA ASN A 310 -12.16 -16.51 -26.29
C ASN A 310 -11.10 -15.82 -27.15
N ASP A 311 -11.17 -14.49 -27.25
CA ASP A 311 -10.22 -13.66 -27.97
C ASP A 311 -8.90 -13.46 -27.18
N ALA A 312 -8.96 -13.53 -25.85
CA ALA A 312 -7.78 -13.50 -24.96
C ALA A 312 -8.02 -14.31 -23.68
N LEU A 313 -6.91 -14.73 -23.02
CA LEU A 313 -6.91 -15.47 -21.78
C LEU A 313 -6.00 -14.82 -20.75
N TYR A 314 -6.43 -14.82 -19.49
CA TYR A 314 -5.61 -14.40 -18.35
C TYR A 314 -5.49 -15.52 -17.31
N ILE A 315 -4.26 -16.00 -17.07
CA ILE A 315 -3.95 -17.05 -16.09
C ILE A 315 -3.57 -16.42 -14.76
N ALA A 316 -4.37 -16.62 -13.72
CA ALA A 316 -4.23 -16.02 -12.40
C ALA A 316 -4.45 -17.05 -11.26
N LEU A 317 -3.86 -18.23 -11.39
CA LEU A 317 -4.07 -19.40 -10.52
C LEU A 317 -3.62 -19.17 -9.06
N GLY A 318 -2.76 -18.18 -8.82
CA GLY A 318 -2.17 -17.93 -7.50
C GLY A 318 -1.14 -18.99 -7.09
N ALA A 319 -0.96 -19.16 -5.76
CA ALA A 319 -0.06 -20.15 -5.15
C ALA A 319 -0.80 -20.81 -3.98
N HIS A 320 -1.32 -22.00 -4.17
CA HIS A 320 -2.24 -22.69 -3.26
C HIS A 320 -1.71 -24.03 -2.72
N THR A 321 -0.52 -24.45 -3.12
CA THR A 321 0.11 -25.65 -2.57
C THR A 321 1.09 -25.30 -1.45
N ASP A 322 1.29 -26.21 -0.54
CA ASP A 322 2.26 -26.07 0.55
C ASP A 322 3.67 -26.49 0.12
N LYS A 323 4.66 -26.09 0.90
CA LYS A 323 6.02 -26.57 0.83
C LYS A 323 6.31 -27.47 2.01
N LYS A 324 6.83 -28.66 1.72
CA LYS A 324 7.28 -29.60 2.74
C LYS A 324 8.64 -29.20 3.31
N THR A 325 8.87 -29.53 4.58
CA THR A 325 10.17 -29.32 5.27
C THR A 325 11.21 -30.34 4.85
N GLY A 326 10.78 -31.54 4.46
CA GLY A 326 11.64 -32.68 4.11
C GLY A 326 12.27 -33.36 5.34
N ILE A 327 11.71 -33.17 6.54
CA ILE A 327 12.20 -33.80 7.77
C ILE A 327 11.49 -35.13 8.02
N GLU A 328 12.16 -36.03 8.78
CA GLU A 328 11.58 -37.29 9.21
C GLU A 328 10.31 -37.09 10.04
N GLY A 329 9.26 -37.85 9.75
CA GLY A 329 7.96 -37.77 10.44
C GLY A 329 7.01 -36.70 9.89
N GLU A 330 7.34 -36.02 8.80
CA GLU A 330 6.50 -34.97 8.22
C GLU A 330 5.15 -35.47 7.67
N ASP A 331 5.06 -36.75 7.30
CA ASP A 331 3.83 -37.37 6.82
C ASP A 331 3.01 -38.07 7.94
N ALA A 332 3.36 -37.85 9.21
CA ALA A 332 2.68 -38.44 10.36
C ALA A 332 1.29 -37.84 10.55
N GLU A 333 0.37 -38.61 11.16
CA GLU A 333 -0.93 -38.10 11.58
C GLU A 333 -0.76 -37.00 12.63
N GLY A 334 -1.50 -35.88 12.48
CA GLY A 334 -1.30 -34.66 13.29
C GLY A 334 -0.29 -33.68 12.72
N VAL A 335 0.32 -33.96 11.56
CA VAL A 335 1.09 -32.97 10.80
C VAL A 335 0.22 -32.44 9.67
N ILE A 336 -0.02 -31.12 9.66
CA ILE A 336 -0.94 -30.48 8.71
C ILE A 336 -0.28 -29.29 8.01
N SER A 337 -0.74 -29.01 6.81
CA SER A 337 -0.36 -27.81 6.05
C SER A 337 -1.06 -26.58 6.59
N ALA A 338 -0.32 -25.45 6.71
CA ALA A 338 -0.91 -24.16 7.03
C ALA A 338 -1.92 -23.70 5.95
N VAL A 339 -1.63 -23.98 4.69
CA VAL A 339 -2.51 -23.61 3.55
C VAL A 339 -3.82 -24.40 3.63
N GLU A 340 -3.75 -25.69 3.92
CA GLU A 340 -4.92 -26.56 4.06
C GLU A 340 -5.78 -26.16 5.27
N MET A 341 -5.16 -25.96 6.43
CA MET A 341 -5.84 -25.50 7.62
C MET A 341 -6.59 -24.18 7.41
N LEU A 342 -5.93 -23.19 6.81
CA LEU A 342 -6.56 -21.88 6.56
C LEU A 342 -7.65 -21.97 5.48
N ARG A 343 -7.50 -22.85 4.49
CA ARG A 343 -8.53 -23.12 3.48
C ARG A 343 -9.78 -23.73 4.10
N GLU A 344 -9.64 -24.73 4.97
CA GLU A 344 -10.77 -25.31 5.72
C GLU A 344 -11.50 -24.25 6.54
N ILE A 345 -10.76 -23.41 7.27
CA ILE A 345 -11.34 -22.27 8.01
C ILE A 345 -12.06 -21.31 7.05
N GLY A 346 -11.50 -21.06 5.86
CA GLY A 346 -12.12 -20.24 4.81
C GLY A 346 -13.41 -20.81 4.24
N ASP A 347 -13.58 -22.13 4.29
CA ASP A 347 -14.80 -22.86 3.92
C ASP A 347 -15.74 -23.12 5.11
N ASP A 348 -15.50 -22.45 6.24
CA ASP A 348 -16.27 -22.57 7.49
C ASP A 348 -16.13 -23.95 8.18
N HIS A 349 -15.11 -24.73 7.82
CA HIS A 349 -14.74 -25.98 8.49
C HIS A 349 -13.67 -25.69 9.56
N MET A 350 -14.09 -25.56 10.82
CA MET A 350 -13.21 -25.21 11.93
C MET A 350 -12.55 -26.47 12.54
N PRO A 351 -11.20 -26.61 12.46
CA PRO A 351 -10.49 -27.68 13.15
C PRO A 351 -10.71 -27.64 14.67
N ASP A 352 -10.73 -28.80 15.33
CA ASP A 352 -10.84 -28.87 16.80
C ASP A 352 -9.44 -28.99 17.44
N PHE A 353 -8.99 -27.89 18.06
CA PHE A 353 -7.72 -27.82 18.77
C PHE A 353 -7.86 -27.74 20.30
N ARG A 354 -9.07 -27.96 20.82
CA ARG A 354 -9.31 -27.90 22.26
C ARG A 354 -8.42 -28.88 23.03
N ASN A 355 -7.73 -28.34 24.05
CA ASN A 355 -6.77 -29.05 24.90
C ASN A 355 -5.54 -29.66 24.19
N LYS A 356 -5.25 -29.28 22.95
CA LYS A 356 -4.07 -29.72 22.21
C LYS A 356 -2.91 -28.71 22.31
N ASP A 357 -1.69 -29.22 22.29
CA ASP A 357 -0.48 -28.43 22.11
C ASP A 357 -0.16 -28.34 20.62
N ILE A 358 -0.12 -27.11 20.10
CA ILE A 358 0.09 -26.84 18.68
C ILE A 358 1.49 -26.25 18.49
N VAL A 359 2.25 -26.81 17.57
CA VAL A 359 3.54 -26.24 17.15
C VAL A 359 3.45 -25.80 15.69
N VAL A 360 3.72 -24.53 15.44
CA VAL A 360 3.72 -23.92 14.09
C VAL A 360 5.15 -23.71 13.64
N ILE A 361 5.54 -24.23 12.48
CA ILE A 361 6.88 -24.07 11.89
C ILE A 361 6.82 -22.96 10.85
N GLY A 362 7.39 -21.77 11.17
CA GLY A 362 7.43 -20.65 10.23
C GLY A 362 7.62 -19.29 10.93
N GLY A 363 7.77 -18.21 10.16
CA GLY A 363 7.95 -16.85 10.69
C GLY A 363 7.43 -15.78 9.72
N GLY A 364 6.50 -16.12 8.86
CA GLY A 364 5.78 -15.18 7.98
C GLY A 364 4.36 -14.92 8.47
N SER A 365 3.64 -14.01 7.80
CA SER A 365 2.26 -13.64 8.13
C SER A 365 1.32 -14.85 8.19
N VAL A 366 1.51 -15.84 7.30
CA VAL A 366 0.74 -17.11 7.33
C VAL A 366 0.96 -17.86 8.65
N ALA A 367 2.20 -17.90 9.17
CA ALA A 367 2.47 -18.56 10.47
C ALA A 367 1.80 -17.81 11.62
N MET A 368 1.77 -16.48 11.59
CA MET A 368 1.06 -15.65 12.58
C MET A 368 -0.45 -15.89 12.52
N ASP A 369 -1.03 -15.93 11.32
CA ASP A 369 -2.45 -16.21 11.12
C ASP A 369 -2.85 -17.62 11.62
N VAL A 370 -2.00 -18.62 11.36
CA VAL A 370 -2.20 -20.00 11.89
C VAL A 370 -2.11 -20.02 13.41
N CYS A 371 -1.08 -19.40 14.01
CA CYS A 371 -0.91 -19.34 15.46
C CYS A 371 -2.11 -18.69 16.14
N ARG A 372 -2.54 -17.53 15.67
CA ARG A 372 -3.67 -16.77 16.22
C ARG A 372 -4.99 -17.50 16.00
N SER A 373 -5.16 -18.21 14.88
CA SER A 373 -6.32 -19.08 14.63
C SER A 373 -6.35 -20.27 15.58
N ALA A 374 -5.20 -20.93 15.82
CA ALA A 374 -5.10 -22.05 16.75
C ALA A 374 -5.48 -21.66 18.19
N VAL A 375 -5.06 -20.46 18.63
CA VAL A 375 -5.50 -19.91 19.95
C VAL A 375 -7.03 -19.80 19.99
N ARG A 376 -7.66 -19.24 18.96
CA ARG A 376 -9.12 -19.07 18.85
C ARG A 376 -9.87 -20.40 18.79
N LEU A 377 -9.25 -21.43 18.25
CA LEU A 377 -9.78 -22.80 18.17
C LEU A 377 -9.60 -23.59 19.46
N GLY A 378 -9.10 -22.94 20.53
CA GLY A 378 -9.07 -23.50 21.89
C GLY A 378 -7.82 -24.31 22.21
N ALA A 379 -6.74 -24.14 21.48
CA ALA A 379 -5.45 -24.78 21.78
C ALA A 379 -5.03 -24.49 23.23
N ARG A 380 -4.51 -25.52 23.92
CA ARG A 380 -3.96 -25.38 25.28
C ARG A 380 -2.69 -24.55 25.27
N LYS A 381 -1.85 -24.76 24.29
CA LYS A 381 -0.60 -24.06 24.06
C LYS A 381 -0.33 -23.92 22.56
N VAL A 382 0.15 -22.76 22.13
CA VAL A 382 0.61 -22.54 20.76
C VAL A 382 2.06 -22.05 20.80
N SER A 383 2.97 -22.77 20.13
CA SER A 383 4.38 -22.41 20.02
C SER A 383 4.76 -22.19 18.55
N CYS A 384 5.27 -21.02 18.23
CA CYS A 384 5.77 -20.67 16.90
C CYS A 384 7.29 -20.91 16.83
N VAL A 385 7.72 -21.88 16.05
CA VAL A 385 9.12 -22.26 15.91
C VAL A 385 9.74 -21.61 14.68
N TYR A 386 10.79 -20.81 14.90
CA TYR A 386 11.45 -20.10 13.81
C TYR A 386 12.98 -20.24 13.88
N ARG A 387 13.59 -20.52 12.73
CA ARG A 387 15.04 -20.81 12.64
C ARG A 387 15.96 -19.60 12.72
N ARG A 388 15.43 -18.36 12.65
CA ARG A 388 16.17 -17.10 12.82
C ARG A 388 15.69 -16.35 14.06
N ARG A 389 16.13 -15.11 14.25
CA ARG A 389 15.68 -14.22 15.32
C ARG A 389 14.29 -13.67 15.00
N GLN A 390 13.65 -13.07 15.99
CA GLN A 390 12.34 -12.43 15.83
C GLN A 390 12.40 -11.28 14.81
N GLU A 391 13.44 -10.43 14.87
CA GLU A 391 13.63 -9.32 13.94
C GLU A 391 13.91 -9.75 12.48
N ASP A 392 14.23 -11.02 12.26
CA ASP A 392 14.43 -11.61 10.93
C ASP A 392 13.15 -12.25 10.37
N MET A 393 12.03 -12.19 11.11
CA MET A 393 10.73 -12.67 10.63
C MET A 393 10.27 -11.85 9.44
N THR A 394 9.51 -12.48 8.52
CA THR A 394 8.92 -11.80 7.37
C THR A 394 7.48 -11.35 7.64
N ALA A 395 6.90 -11.75 8.76
CA ALA A 395 5.65 -11.18 9.27
C ALA A 395 5.87 -9.73 9.70
N LEU A 396 4.84 -8.90 9.63
CA LEU A 396 4.91 -7.54 10.12
C LEU A 396 5.12 -7.53 11.65
N PRO A 397 5.86 -6.56 12.20
CA PRO A 397 6.07 -6.46 13.65
C PRO A 397 4.78 -6.53 14.46
N GLU A 398 3.73 -5.79 14.03
CA GLU A 398 2.43 -5.77 14.69
C GLU A 398 1.70 -7.13 14.64
N GLU A 399 1.90 -7.95 13.59
CA GLU A 399 1.35 -9.31 13.53
C GLU A 399 2.01 -10.22 14.58
N VAL A 400 3.33 -10.09 14.74
CA VAL A 400 4.10 -10.85 15.73
C VAL A 400 3.73 -10.42 17.16
N GLU A 401 3.67 -9.11 17.41
CA GLU A 401 3.27 -8.55 18.70
C GLU A 401 1.84 -8.96 19.06
N GLY A 402 0.92 -8.91 18.09
CA GLY A 402 -0.46 -9.36 18.24
C GLY A 402 -0.57 -10.85 18.61
N ALA A 403 0.23 -11.71 17.99
CA ALA A 403 0.28 -13.14 18.30
C ALA A 403 0.80 -13.39 19.73
N VAL A 404 1.88 -12.72 20.13
CA VAL A 404 2.44 -12.82 21.50
C VAL A 404 1.44 -12.31 22.54
N ALA A 405 0.78 -11.18 22.29
CA ALA A 405 -0.25 -10.65 23.19
C ALA A 405 -1.43 -11.61 23.37
N GLU A 406 -1.77 -12.41 22.37
CA GLU A 406 -2.81 -13.44 22.43
C GLU A 406 -2.34 -14.74 23.11
N GLY A 407 -1.05 -14.85 23.48
CA GLY A 407 -0.50 -15.96 24.26
C GLY A 407 0.32 -16.97 23.45
N VAL A 408 0.70 -16.64 22.22
CA VAL A 408 1.61 -17.46 21.41
C VAL A 408 3.03 -17.38 21.95
N GLU A 409 3.68 -18.54 22.19
CA GLU A 409 5.07 -18.62 22.56
C GLU A 409 5.97 -18.58 21.31
N LEU A 410 6.88 -17.59 21.22
CA LEU A 410 7.87 -17.55 20.15
C LEU A 410 9.12 -18.35 20.55
N VAL A 411 9.45 -19.35 19.74
CA VAL A 411 10.61 -20.22 19.92
C VAL A 411 11.58 -19.97 18.77
N THR A 412 12.35 -18.90 18.89
CA THR A 412 13.29 -18.45 17.86
C THR A 412 14.64 -19.19 17.93
N LEU A 413 15.43 -19.07 16.84
CA LEU A 413 16.75 -19.75 16.69
C LEU A 413 16.65 -21.27 16.88
N GLN A 414 15.56 -21.87 16.38
CA GLN A 414 15.31 -23.30 16.39
C GLN A 414 14.93 -23.78 14.97
N ALA A 415 15.77 -24.63 14.39
CA ALA A 415 15.48 -25.27 13.10
C ALA A 415 14.82 -26.64 13.33
N PRO A 416 13.73 -27.00 12.66
CA PRO A 416 13.12 -28.31 12.77
C PRO A 416 14.07 -29.40 12.24
N VAL A 417 14.11 -30.56 12.89
CA VAL A 417 14.97 -31.70 12.54
C VAL A 417 14.16 -32.93 12.22
N ARG A 418 13.22 -33.31 13.09
CA ARG A 418 12.32 -34.45 12.92
C ARG A 418 11.06 -34.27 13.77
N ILE A 419 10.00 -34.98 13.40
CA ILE A 419 8.78 -35.10 14.18
C ILE A 419 8.77 -36.49 14.80
N GLU A 420 8.62 -36.52 16.13
CA GLU A 420 8.50 -37.76 16.91
C GLU A 420 7.05 -38.23 16.86
N THR A 421 6.87 -39.53 16.60
CA THR A 421 5.56 -40.17 16.54
C THR A 421 5.40 -41.22 17.66
N ASP A 422 4.17 -41.46 18.07
CA ASP A 422 3.82 -42.57 18.93
C ASP A 422 3.77 -43.92 18.17
N ALA A 423 3.40 -44.98 18.88
CA ALA A 423 3.29 -46.31 18.28
C ALA A 423 2.17 -46.45 17.23
N ASN A 424 1.24 -45.51 17.17
CA ASN A 424 0.13 -45.47 16.22
C ASN A 424 0.42 -44.53 15.02
N GLY A 425 1.58 -43.86 15.01
CA GLY A 425 1.98 -42.95 13.94
C GLY A 425 1.49 -41.49 14.12
N HIS A 426 0.95 -41.13 15.28
CA HIS A 426 0.55 -39.75 15.57
C HIS A 426 1.73 -38.91 16.05
N ALA A 427 1.79 -37.64 15.65
CA ALA A 427 2.79 -36.68 16.13
C ALA A 427 2.64 -36.44 17.63
N VAL A 428 3.78 -36.48 18.36
CA VAL A 428 3.83 -36.23 19.82
C VAL A 428 4.86 -35.18 20.20
N ALA A 429 5.81 -34.85 19.32
CA ALA A 429 6.76 -33.75 19.53
C ALA A 429 7.47 -33.34 18.25
N LEU A 430 7.89 -32.08 18.21
CA LEU A 430 8.88 -31.58 17.25
C LEU A 430 10.27 -31.52 17.91
N TRP A 431 11.27 -32.12 17.29
CA TRP A 431 12.67 -31.95 17.64
C TRP A 431 13.32 -30.85 16.84
N THR A 432 14.01 -29.96 17.51
CA THR A 432 14.65 -28.78 16.91
C THR A 432 16.13 -28.72 17.25
N GLN A 433 16.94 -28.26 16.29
CA GLN A 433 18.33 -27.94 16.47
C GLN A 433 18.50 -26.45 16.76
N PRO A 434 19.09 -26.08 17.92
CA PRO A 434 19.43 -24.69 18.19
C PRO A 434 20.33 -24.08 17.11
N GLN A 435 20.07 -22.83 16.76
CA GLN A 435 20.79 -22.07 15.74
C GLN A 435 21.58 -20.90 16.34
N ILE A 436 22.58 -20.44 15.62
CA ILE A 436 23.26 -19.17 15.75
C ILE A 436 23.11 -18.40 14.45
N ILE A 437 23.37 -17.11 14.48
CA ILE A 437 23.37 -16.27 13.29
C ILE A 437 24.74 -16.37 12.61
N GLY A 438 24.74 -16.77 11.36
CA GLY A 438 25.90 -16.84 10.47
C GLY A 438 25.97 -15.66 9.50
N GLU A 439 26.61 -15.85 8.37
CA GLU A 439 26.78 -14.86 7.32
C GLU A 439 25.43 -14.50 6.64
N MET A 440 25.41 -13.35 5.95
CA MET A 440 24.25 -12.94 5.19
C MET A 440 23.98 -13.85 3.99
N ASP A 441 22.72 -14.26 3.80
CA ASP A 441 22.30 -14.99 2.61
C ASP A 441 22.25 -14.08 1.36
N LYS A 442 22.07 -14.67 0.18
CA LYS A 442 21.98 -13.92 -1.09
C LYS A 442 20.85 -12.90 -1.15
N LYS A 443 19.92 -12.92 -0.19
CA LYS A 443 18.80 -11.97 -0.05
C LYS A 443 19.05 -10.92 1.03
N GLY A 444 20.27 -10.85 1.57
CA GLY A 444 20.66 -9.89 2.60
C GLY A 444 20.08 -10.20 3.98
N ARG A 445 19.69 -11.47 4.27
CA ARG A 445 19.23 -11.90 5.58
C ARG A 445 20.26 -12.80 6.27
N PRO A 446 20.43 -12.71 7.61
CA PRO A 446 21.34 -13.58 8.34
C PRO A 446 20.99 -15.06 8.13
N ALA A 447 21.95 -15.86 7.67
CA ALA A 447 21.76 -17.30 7.52
C ALA A 447 21.81 -18.00 8.88
N PRO A 448 20.89 -18.91 9.20
CA PRO A 448 20.97 -19.70 10.42
C PRO A 448 22.04 -20.78 10.29
N GLU A 449 22.90 -20.92 11.31
CA GLU A 449 23.92 -21.96 11.41
C GLU A 449 23.69 -22.82 12.63
N LYS A 450 24.05 -24.12 12.54
CA LYS A 450 23.88 -25.08 13.63
C LYS A 450 24.74 -24.69 14.84
N ALA A 451 24.10 -24.45 15.98
CA ALA A 451 24.81 -24.24 17.25
C ALA A 451 25.38 -25.57 17.78
N LYS A 452 26.50 -25.50 18.49
CA LYS A 452 27.09 -26.64 19.20
C LYS A 452 26.33 -26.93 20.53
N ARG A 453 25.03 -27.21 20.41
CA ARG A 453 24.12 -27.53 21.51
C ARG A 453 23.26 -28.72 21.12
N SER A 454 22.80 -29.49 22.13
CA SER A 454 21.88 -30.61 21.93
C SER A 454 20.54 -30.14 21.36
N GLU A 455 19.90 -31.01 20.59
CA GLU A 455 18.54 -30.86 20.14
C GLU A 455 17.58 -30.66 21.30
N LYS A 456 16.50 -29.93 21.03
CA LYS A 456 15.41 -29.69 22.00
C LYS A 456 14.14 -30.37 21.53
N ARG A 457 13.45 -31.00 22.46
CA ARG A 457 12.13 -31.60 22.26
C ARG A 457 11.03 -30.59 22.66
N ILE A 458 10.09 -30.34 21.77
CA ILE A 458 8.91 -29.50 21.99
C ILE A 458 7.69 -30.42 21.83
N ALA A 459 6.93 -30.64 22.89
CA ALA A 459 5.72 -31.45 22.85
C ALA A 459 4.68 -30.83 21.88
N ALA A 460 4.02 -31.64 21.08
CA ALA A 460 3.03 -31.23 20.12
C ALA A 460 2.04 -32.35 19.84
N ASP A 461 0.76 -32.08 19.98
CA ASP A 461 -0.31 -32.95 19.51
C ASP A 461 -0.61 -32.70 18.02
N VAL A 462 -0.31 -31.48 17.54
CA VAL A 462 -0.41 -31.11 16.12
C VAL A 462 0.79 -30.24 15.74
N VAL A 463 1.39 -30.52 14.59
CA VAL A 463 2.45 -29.71 13.99
C VAL A 463 1.92 -29.09 12.69
N VAL A 464 1.91 -27.75 12.60
CA VAL A 464 1.47 -27.01 11.40
C VAL A 464 2.67 -26.46 10.65
N VAL A 465 2.80 -26.84 9.37
CA VAL A 465 3.92 -26.43 8.51
C VAL A 465 3.55 -25.17 7.73
N ALA A 466 4.22 -24.04 8.02
CA ALA A 466 3.97 -22.70 7.47
C ALA A 466 5.23 -22.09 6.83
N ILE A 467 5.96 -22.84 5.98
CA ILE A 467 7.25 -22.43 5.42
C ILE A 467 7.19 -21.89 3.98
N GLY A 468 6.01 -21.68 3.47
CA GLY A 468 5.75 -21.07 2.17
C GLY A 468 4.77 -21.86 1.32
N GLN A 469 4.46 -21.28 0.17
CA GLN A 469 3.46 -21.77 -0.78
C GLN A 469 4.09 -22.06 -2.13
N GLY A 470 3.43 -22.86 -2.95
CA GLY A 470 3.80 -23.21 -4.32
C GLY A 470 2.65 -22.98 -5.30
N VAL A 471 2.98 -22.95 -6.56
CA VAL A 471 2.02 -22.86 -7.67
C VAL A 471 1.66 -24.28 -8.13
N GLU A 472 0.39 -24.53 -8.34
CA GLU A 472 -0.09 -25.75 -8.98
C GLU A 472 -0.18 -25.52 -10.49
N THR A 473 0.60 -26.27 -11.26
CA THR A 473 0.65 -26.15 -12.71
C THR A 473 -0.04 -27.32 -13.43
N HIS A 474 -0.74 -28.17 -12.66
CA HIS A 474 -1.51 -29.28 -13.24
C HIS A 474 -2.53 -28.78 -14.27
N GLY A 475 -2.66 -29.50 -15.37
CA GLY A 475 -3.50 -29.11 -16.51
C GLY A 475 -2.81 -28.20 -17.54
N PHE A 476 -1.59 -27.73 -17.26
CA PHE A 476 -0.81 -26.88 -18.18
C PHE A 476 0.47 -27.54 -18.70
N GLU A 477 0.78 -28.77 -18.31
CA GLU A 477 2.02 -29.49 -18.68
C GLU A 477 2.12 -29.77 -20.19
N GLN A 478 0.96 -29.90 -20.85
CA GLN A 478 0.89 -30.16 -22.30
C GLN A 478 0.87 -28.88 -23.12
N THR A 479 0.74 -27.73 -22.45
CA THR A 479 0.78 -26.41 -23.12
C THR A 479 2.23 -26.03 -23.44
N LYS A 480 2.43 -25.08 -24.33
CA LYS A 480 3.75 -24.53 -24.63
C LYS A 480 4.20 -23.45 -23.63
N ILE A 481 3.47 -23.25 -22.52
CA ILE A 481 3.78 -22.24 -21.51
C ILE A 481 5.05 -22.68 -20.76
N ALA A 482 6.04 -21.80 -20.74
CA ALA A 482 7.29 -22.06 -20.02
C ALA A 482 7.06 -22.01 -18.51
N ILE A 483 7.46 -23.06 -17.80
CA ILE A 483 7.42 -23.15 -16.34
C ILE A 483 8.86 -23.16 -15.82
N LYS A 484 9.21 -22.22 -14.94
CA LYS A 484 10.53 -22.12 -14.32
C LYS A 484 10.42 -22.07 -12.80
N ARG A 485 11.07 -23.03 -12.14
CA ARG A 485 11.03 -23.15 -10.66
C ARG A 485 9.60 -23.28 -10.10
N GLY A 486 8.70 -23.93 -10.83
CA GLY A 486 7.32 -24.13 -10.43
C GLY A 486 6.41 -22.92 -10.62
N ALA A 487 6.81 -21.91 -11.37
CA ALA A 487 5.98 -20.74 -11.71
C ALA A 487 5.95 -20.53 -13.22
N PHE A 488 4.88 -19.93 -13.74
CA PHE A 488 4.78 -19.56 -15.15
C PHE A 488 5.76 -18.42 -15.47
N VAL A 489 6.29 -18.41 -16.69
CA VAL A 489 7.15 -17.35 -17.18
C VAL A 489 6.31 -16.42 -18.06
N ALA A 490 6.20 -15.16 -17.66
CA ALA A 490 5.53 -14.11 -18.41
C ALA A 490 6.41 -12.86 -18.48
N GLU A 491 6.21 -12.03 -19.49
CA GLU A 491 6.83 -10.72 -19.62
C GLU A 491 6.30 -9.72 -18.56
N ALA A 492 6.88 -8.54 -18.50
CA ALA A 492 6.41 -7.46 -17.63
C ALA A 492 4.99 -6.98 -17.96
N SER A 493 4.55 -7.13 -19.20
CA SER A 493 3.17 -6.92 -19.68
C SER A 493 2.17 -7.98 -19.19
N GLY A 494 2.67 -9.09 -18.67
CA GLY A 494 1.89 -10.30 -18.38
C GLY A 494 1.78 -11.26 -19.56
N GLN A 495 2.21 -10.91 -20.77
CA GLN A 495 2.11 -11.76 -21.96
C GLN A 495 3.01 -13.00 -21.83
N ILE A 496 2.50 -14.13 -22.29
CA ILE A 496 3.27 -15.38 -22.38
C ILE A 496 4.00 -15.43 -23.72
N ASP A 497 5.30 -15.71 -23.68
CA ASP A 497 6.14 -15.83 -24.88
C ASP A 497 5.59 -16.86 -25.87
N ASN A 498 5.54 -16.49 -27.16
CA ASN A 498 5.09 -17.35 -28.26
C ASN A 498 3.63 -17.85 -28.15
N MET A 499 2.78 -17.16 -27.37
CA MET A 499 1.35 -17.45 -27.24
C MET A 499 0.52 -16.18 -27.35
N ASP A 500 0.13 -15.81 -28.58
CA ASP A 500 -0.68 -14.63 -28.83
C ASP A 500 -2.01 -14.69 -28.05
N GLY A 501 -2.37 -13.60 -27.40
CA GLY A 501 -3.60 -13.44 -26.64
C GLY A 501 -3.61 -14.19 -25.29
N VAL A 502 -2.48 -14.76 -24.85
CA VAL A 502 -2.37 -15.41 -23.53
C VAL A 502 -1.50 -14.60 -22.60
N PHE A 503 -2.06 -14.30 -21.44
CA PHE A 503 -1.41 -13.52 -20.38
C PHE A 503 -1.42 -14.28 -19.07
N ALA A 504 -0.48 -14.02 -18.18
CA ALA A 504 -0.43 -14.57 -16.84
C ALA A 504 0.07 -13.53 -15.84
N GLY A 505 -0.37 -13.63 -14.58
CA GLY A 505 0.09 -12.71 -13.55
C GLY A 505 -0.32 -13.10 -12.14
N GLY A 506 0.13 -12.30 -11.16
CA GLY A 506 -0.01 -12.61 -9.74
C GLY A 506 0.96 -13.70 -9.29
N ASP A 507 0.60 -14.39 -8.21
CA ASP A 507 1.50 -15.31 -7.53
C ASP A 507 1.87 -16.56 -8.38
N CYS A 508 1.08 -16.90 -9.40
CA CYS A 508 1.43 -17.98 -10.31
C CYS A 508 2.65 -17.65 -11.22
N VAL A 509 3.02 -16.37 -11.34
CA VAL A 509 4.20 -15.88 -12.06
C VAL A 509 5.32 -15.48 -11.10
N THR A 510 5.00 -14.70 -10.06
CA THR A 510 6.01 -14.12 -9.16
C THR A 510 6.39 -15.04 -7.99
N GLY A 511 5.63 -16.10 -7.75
CA GLY A 511 5.58 -16.80 -6.47
C GLY A 511 4.75 -16.01 -5.44
N PRO A 512 4.50 -16.60 -4.25
CA PRO A 512 3.69 -15.95 -3.20
C PRO A 512 4.20 -14.56 -2.86
N ALA A 513 3.29 -13.57 -2.93
CA ALA A 513 3.59 -12.16 -2.70
C ALA A 513 2.43 -11.47 -1.95
N THR A 514 2.31 -10.15 -2.09
CA THR A 514 1.28 -9.38 -1.42
C THR A 514 0.04 -9.19 -2.29
N VAL A 515 -1.12 -9.00 -1.65
CA VAL A 515 -2.38 -8.76 -2.35
C VAL A 515 -2.31 -7.57 -3.31
N ILE A 516 -1.68 -6.46 -2.89
CA ILE A 516 -1.57 -5.28 -3.75
C ILE A 516 -0.70 -5.53 -5.00
N ARG A 517 0.27 -6.46 -4.95
CA ARG A 517 1.02 -6.89 -6.14
C ARG A 517 0.17 -7.75 -7.07
N ALA A 518 -0.65 -8.63 -6.53
CA ALA A 518 -1.58 -9.43 -7.31
C ALA A 518 -2.61 -8.53 -8.03
N ILE A 519 -3.14 -7.51 -7.35
CA ILE A 519 -4.02 -6.49 -7.93
C ILE A 519 -3.32 -5.74 -9.06
N ALA A 520 -2.09 -5.29 -8.82
CA ALA A 520 -1.28 -4.59 -9.83
C ALA A 520 -1.05 -5.44 -11.07
N ALA A 521 -0.78 -6.73 -10.91
CA ALA A 521 -0.60 -7.66 -12.03
C ALA A 521 -1.89 -7.80 -12.86
N GLY A 522 -3.06 -7.90 -12.19
CA GLY A 522 -4.36 -7.92 -12.87
C GLY A 522 -4.66 -6.62 -13.64
N LYS A 523 -4.34 -5.46 -13.05
CA LYS A 523 -4.46 -4.15 -13.71
C LYS A 523 -3.58 -4.07 -14.95
N VAL A 524 -2.31 -4.43 -14.85
CA VAL A 524 -1.36 -4.43 -15.97
C VAL A 524 -1.82 -5.37 -17.07
N ALA A 525 -2.24 -6.59 -16.72
CA ALA A 525 -2.74 -7.55 -17.69
C ALA A 525 -3.99 -7.03 -18.42
N ALA A 526 -4.94 -6.40 -17.70
CA ALA A 526 -6.14 -5.84 -18.31
C ALA A 526 -5.82 -4.78 -19.36
N ALA A 527 -4.93 -3.83 -19.05
CA ALA A 527 -4.50 -2.80 -20.00
C ALA A 527 -3.83 -3.40 -21.24
N ASN A 528 -2.94 -4.39 -21.07
CA ASN A 528 -2.25 -5.02 -22.20
C ASN A 528 -3.16 -5.96 -23.01
N ILE A 529 -4.17 -6.58 -22.40
CA ILE A 529 -5.21 -7.35 -23.10
C ILE A 529 -6.08 -6.41 -23.94
N ASP A 530 -6.50 -5.27 -23.39
CA ASP A 530 -7.27 -4.26 -24.12
C ASP A 530 -6.52 -3.78 -25.35
N GLU A 531 -5.23 -3.46 -25.22
CA GLU A 531 -4.37 -3.05 -26.32
C GLU A 531 -4.15 -4.19 -27.35
N TYR A 532 -3.94 -5.43 -26.90
CA TYR A 532 -3.85 -6.60 -27.76
C TYR A 532 -5.13 -6.80 -28.59
N LEU A 533 -6.30 -6.55 -28.00
CA LEU A 533 -7.60 -6.66 -28.67
C LEU A 533 -7.90 -5.49 -29.62
N GLY A 534 -7.00 -4.51 -29.72
CA GLY A 534 -7.07 -3.38 -30.64
C GLY A 534 -7.79 -2.15 -30.08
N PHE A 535 -7.90 -2.04 -28.78
CA PHE A 535 -8.51 -0.91 -28.06
C PHE A 535 -7.47 -0.16 -27.23
N HIS A 536 -7.87 0.98 -26.70
CA HIS A 536 -7.05 1.76 -25.78
C HIS A 536 -7.99 2.55 -24.85
N HIS A 537 -8.63 1.85 -23.92
CA HIS A 537 -9.56 2.48 -23.00
C HIS A 537 -8.82 3.16 -21.84
N GLU A 538 -9.27 4.35 -21.48
CA GLU A 538 -8.78 5.07 -20.29
C GLU A 538 -9.78 4.93 -19.14
N ILE A 539 -9.28 4.61 -17.94
CA ILE A 539 -10.10 4.58 -16.73
C ILE A 539 -10.05 5.93 -16.04
N ASP A 540 -11.16 6.63 -16.02
CA ASP A 540 -11.33 7.92 -15.34
C ASP A 540 -12.24 7.76 -14.12
N PRO A 541 -11.80 8.11 -12.91
CA PRO A 541 -12.63 8.02 -11.70
C PRO A 541 -13.73 9.08 -11.65
N GLY A 542 -13.71 10.11 -12.51
CA GLY A 542 -14.65 11.23 -12.50
C GLY A 542 -14.63 12.05 -11.22
N VAL A 543 -13.47 12.13 -10.55
CA VAL A 543 -13.31 12.77 -9.23
C VAL A 543 -12.44 14.02 -9.34
N GLU A 544 -13.01 15.16 -8.96
CA GLU A 544 -12.24 16.39 -8.78
C GLU A 544 -11.49 16.36 -7.45
N ILE A 545 -10.17 16.49 -7.52
CA ILE A 545 -9.30 16.46 -6.33
C ILE A 545 -8.99 17.89 -5.90
N PRO A 546 -9.28 18.26 -4.63
CA PRO A 546 -9.01 19.58 -4.13
C PRO A 546 -7.53 19.98 -4.30
N THR A 547 -7.29 21.15 -4.84
CA THR A 547 -5.96 21.76 -4.92
C THR A 547 -5.46 22.03 -3.50
N ALA A 548 -4.17 21.81 -3.26
CA ALA A 548 -3.56 22.19 -2.01
C ALA A 548 -2.36 23.07 -2.28
N ARG A 549 -2.28 24.18 -1.55
CA ARG A 549 -1.07 24.97 -1.45
C ARG A 549 -0.14 24.34 -0.43
N LEU A 550 1.12 24.50 -0.65
CA LEU A 550 2.13 24.15 0.33
C LEU A 550 2.01 25.09 1.53
N ASN A 551 1.95 24.55 2.71
CA ASN A 551 1.92 25.29 3.96
C ASN A 551 2.76 24.61 5.03
N ASN A 552 3.03 25.28 6.13
CA ASN A 552 3.77 24.68 7.24
C ASN A 552 3.01 23.45 7.79
N LYS A 553 3.74 22.36 7.97
CA LYS A 553 3.24 21.11 8.54
C LYS A 553 4.08 20.73 9.77
N PRO A 554 3.81 21.36 10.93
CA PRO A 554 4.59 21.09 12.14
C PRO A 554 4.50 19.62 12.55
N PRO A 555 5.49 19.12 13.32
CA PRO A 555 5.41 17.78 13.90
C PRO A 555 4.24 17.72 14.89
N HIS A 556 3.48 16.62 14.85
CA HIS A 556 2.46 16.33 15.87
C HIS A 556 2.16 14.83 16.04
N GLY A 557 3.08 13.99 15.55
CA GLY A 557 3.00 12.55 15.71
C GLY A 557 1.99 11.86 14.77
N ARG A 558 2.08 10.53 14.70
CA ARG A 558 1.19 9.65 13.96
C ARG A 558 0.04 9.22 14.86
N ILE A 559 -1.14 9.09 14.30
CA ILE A 559 -2.29 8.45 14.94
C ILE A 559 -2.41 7.04 14.39
N ASP A 560 -2.22 6.04 15.26
CA ASP A 560 -2.30 4.64 14.90
C ASP A 560 -3.71 4.08 15.17
N THR A 561 -4.12 3.09 14.37
CA THR A 561 -5.32 2.31 14.65
C THR A 561 -5.07 1.40 15.84
N THR A 562 -6.09 1.24 16.69
CA THR A 562 -6.05 0.36 17.86
C THR A 562 -6.66 -1.00 17.53
N GLU A 563 -6.26 -2.02 18.27
CA GLU A 563 -6.89 -3.34 18.24
C GLU A 563 -7.71 -3.57 19.53
N ARG A 564 -8.73 -4.41 19.45
CA ARG A 564 -9.46 -4.90 20.60
C ARG A 564 -8.50 -5.55 21.60
N GLU A 565 -8.84 -5.47 22.90
CA GLU A 565 -8.02 -6.06 23.97
C GLU A 565 -7.70 -7.54 23.70
N ALA A 566 -6.42 -7.92 23.81
CA ALA A 566 -5.94 -9.25 23.47
C ALA A 566 -6.65 -10.37 24.28
N GLY A 567 -6.98 -10.09 25.55
CA GLY A 567 -7.73 -10.99 26.42
C GLY A 567 -9.13 -11.34 25.92
N GLU A 568 -9.76 -10.43 25.17
CA GLU A 568 -11.11 -10.63 24.60
C GLU A 568 -11.03 -11.20 23.18
N ARG A 569 -10.25 -10.55 22.30
CA ARG A 569 -10.22 -10.86 20.86
C ARG A 569 -9.70 -12.27 20.53
N LYS A 570 -8.90 -12.88 21.42
CA LYS A 570 -8.39 -14.24 21.25
C LYS A 570 -9.44 -15.34 21.37
N HIS A 571 -10.67 -15.03 21.75
CA HIS A 571 -11.75 -15.99 21.96
C HIS A 571 -12.78 -15.99 20.82
N ASP A 572 -12.64 -15.11 19.83
CA ASP A 572 -13.59 -15.03 18.71
C ASP A 572 -12.87 -14.71 17.39
N PHE A 573 -13.61 -14.87 16.28
CA PHE A 573 -13.14 -14.52 14.94
C PHE A 573 -13.69 -13.18 14.43
N LYS A 574 -14.19 -12.31 15.33
CA LYS A 574 -14.62 -10.96 14.96
C LYS A 574 -13.42 -10.08 14.62
N CYS A 575 -13.65 -9.05 13.82
CA CYS A 575 -12.61 -8.07 13.45
C CYS A 575 -11.84 -7.58 14.68
N ILE A 576 -10.52 -7.59 14.59
CA ILE A 576 -9.64 -7.21 15.70
C ILE A 576 -9.32 -5.73 15.73
N GLU A 577 -9.31 -5.04 14.58
CA GLU A 577 -8.94 -3.63 14.45
C GLU A 577 -10.15 -2.71 14.66
N CYS A 578 -10.01 -1.65 15.47
CA CYS A 578 -11.08 -0.71 15.85
C CYS A 578 -11.17 0.45 14.90
N GLY A 579 -10.41 0.76 13.97
CA GLY A 579 -10.48 1.95 13.10
C GLY A 579 -10.16 3.27 13.82
N LEU A 580 -10.40 4.38 13.15
CA LEU A 580 -10.18 5.76 13.62
C LEU A 580 -11.51 6.46 13.89
N THR A 581 -11.52 7.43 14.82
CA THR A 581 -12.62 8.38 14.98
C THR A 581 -12.57 9.48 13.90
N ASP A 582 -13.61 10.29 13.80
CA ASP A 582 -13.70 11.40 12.83
C ASP A 582 -12.58 12.43 13.06
N GLU A 583 -12.32 12.78 14.31
CA GLU A 583 -11.27 13.73 14.70
C GLU A 583 -9.88 13.19 14.42
N GLU A 584 -9.65 11.92 14.73
CA GLU A 584 -8.39 11.23 14.46
C GLU A 584 -8.12 11.14 12.95
N ALA A 585 -9.12 10.75 12.16
CA ALA A 585 -9.00 10.66 10.71
C ALA A 585 -8.74 12.04 10.06
N TYR A 586 -9.44 13.08 10.50
CA TYR A 586 -9.20 14.45 10.03
C TYR A 586 -7.78 14.93 10.39
N SER A 587 -7.36 14.72 11.64
CA SER A 587 -6.04 15.10 12.12
C SER A 587 -4.94 14.36 11.34
N GLU A 588 -5.05 13.04 11.21
CA GLU A 588 -4.08 12.21 10.50
C GLU A 588 -4.01 12.54 9.00
N ALA A 589 -5.16 12.70 8.31
CA ALA A 589 -5.20 13.11 6.90
C ALA A 589 -4.57 14.50 6.69
N SER A 590 -4.68 15.39 7.68
CA SER A 590 -4.11 16.73 7.63
C SER A 590 -2.58 16.75 7.71
N ARG A 591 -1.94 15.67 8.16
CA ARG A 591 -0.47 15.53 8.19
C ARG A 591 0.14 15.36 6.81
N CYS A 592 -0.63 14.91 5.80
CA CYS A 592 -0.13 14.69 4.44
C CYS A 592 0.51 15.95 3.86
N LEU A 593 1.73 15.82 3.33
CA LEU A 593 2.49 16.93 2.75
C LEU A 593 2.02 17.31 1.33
N ARG A 594 1.12 16.52 0.73
CA ARG A 594 0.66 16.74 -0.65
C ARG A 594 1.83 16.76 -1.65
N CYS A 595 2.64 15.71 -1.61
CA CYS A 595 3.79 15.54 -2.52
C CYS A 595 3.40 15.39 -4.00
N ASP A 596 2.12 15.27 -4.30
CA ASP A 596 1.53 15.31 -5.65
C ASP A 596 1.44 16.74 -6.22
N HIS A 597 1.71 17.75 -5.41
CA HIS A 597 1.61 19.15 -5.77
C HIS A 597 2.99 19.69 -6.13
N PHE A 598 3.40 19.47 -7.38
CA PHE A 598 4.62 20.01 -7.97
C PHE A 598 4.29 21.29 -8.78
N GLY A 599 3.99 22.36 -8.16
CA GLY A 599 3.53 23.55 -8.80
C GLY A 599 2.16 23.97 -8.30
N TYR A 600 1.62 25.04 -8.81
CA TYR A 600 0.42 25.70 -8.34
C TYR A 600 -0.57 25.94 -9.49
N GLY A 601 -1.88 25.95 -9.17
CA GLY A 601 -2.92 26.29 -10.16
C GLY A 601 -2.89 25.37 -11.37
N ILE A 602 -2.75 25.97 -12.56
CA ILE A 602 -2.70 25.27 -13.85
C ILE A 602 -1.39 24.53 -14.09
N PHE A 603 -0.34 24.80 -13.34
CA PHE A 603 1.01 24.21 -13.48
C PHE A 603 1.20 22.90 -12.73
N ARG A 604 0.12 22.17 -12.44
CA ARG A 604 0.16 20.91 -11.69
C ARG A 604 0.96 19.84 -12.41
N GLY A 605 1.86 19.18 -11.68
CA GLY A 605 2.63 18.04 -12.17
C GLY A 605 2.55 16.85 -11.23
N GLY A 606 3.13 15.72 -11.63
CA GLY A 606 3.32 14.54 -10.78
C GLY A 606 2.11 13.62 -10.61
N ARG A 607 0.91 14.00 -11.05
CA ARG A 607 -0.30 13.18 -10.95
C ARG A 607 -0.74 12.66 -12.31
N LYS A 608 -1.07 11.36 -12.37
CA LYS A 608 -1.79 10.76 -13.48
C LYS A 608 -3.29 10.73 -13.16
N GLY A 609 -4.09 11.50 -13.88
CA GLY A 609 -5.54 11.50 -13.72
C GLY A 609 -6.20 10.22 -14.23
N LYS A 610 -5.65 9.68 -15.31
CA LYS A 610 -6.13 8.48 -16.02
C LYS A 610 -5.01 7.47 -16.22
N TRP A 611 -5.33 6.24 -16.55
CA TRP A 611 -4.37 5.19 -16.99
C TRP A 611 -4.88 4.43 -18.21
#